data_0fece1a8a8abe2ed79a998637d30d235
#
_entry.id   0fece1a8a8abe2ed79a998637d30d235
#
_cell.length_a   1.000
_cell.length_b   1.000
_cell.length_c   1.000
_cell.angle_alpha   90.00
_cell.angle_beta   90.00
_cell.angle_gamma   90.00
#
_symmetry.space_group_name_H-M   'P 1'
#
loop_
_entity.id
_entity.type
_entity.pdbx_description
1 polymer ?
#
loop_
_entity_poly.entity_id
_entity_poly.type
_entity_poly.pdbx_seq_one_letter_code
_entity_poly.pdbx_strand_id
1 'polypeptide(L)'
;LSSSPRQRSYYEITIADIKDGFVSTYMCNNAKVGDHISSTSPSGVFRYQPVYHSKKSLFLAGGSGITPFLSMTREILDANQDRDVVMLYGVNDENKALYDEEFSNYAKNHPNFKYHLVVSGKDSQYKGERGFIDAKLIERLVPDYSERTAYICGPQIMNSFCDKELRSLGLKNKNIRREMFGAAKNITEEAGWPSELSGNEVFNITIGDKVIPARANESILVALERAKVRVNVCCRSGECSLCR
;
A
#
# COMPACT_ATOMS: atom_id res chain seq x y z
N LEU A 1 -2.31 -6.42 7.27
CA LEU A 1 -3.44 -7.10 7.91
C LEU A 1 -4.74 -6.63 7.29
N SER A 2 -5.71 -7.54 7.14
CA SER A 2 -7.05 -7.27 6.60
C SER A 2 -8.11 -7.28 7.72
N SER A 3 -7.85 -7.96 8.84
CA SER A 3 -8.74 -7.95 10.01
C SER A 3 -8.77 -6.58 10.70
N SER A 4 -9.92 -6.26 11.31
CA SER A 4 -10.06 -5.10 12.18
C SER A 4 -9.09 -5.18 13.36
N PRO A 5 -8.46 -4.07 13.81
CA PRO A 5 -7.68 -4.03 15.05
C PRO A 5 -8.48 -4.42 16.30
N ARG A 6 -9.81 -4.38 16.23
CA ARG A 6 -10.71 -4.82 17.32
C ARG A 6 -10.84 -6.34 17.39
N GLN A 7 -10.56 -7.03 16.28
CA GLN A 7 -10.54 -8.50 16.26
C GLN A 7 -9.35 -9.02 17.09
N ARG A 8 -9.63 -9.82 18.13
CA ARG A 8 -8.65 -10.32 19.09
C ARG A 8 -8.41 -11.83 19.00
N SER A 9 -9.27 -12.55 18.28
CA SER A 9 -9.22 -14.02 18.23
C SER A 9 -8.36 -14.55 17.08
N TYR A 10 -8.17 -13.76 16.03
CA TYR A 10 -7.37 -14.15 14.85
C TYR A 10 -6.82 -12.93 14.14
N TYR A 11 -5.83 -13.16 13.28
CA TYR A 11 -5.39 -12.22 12.27
C TYR A 11 -5.84 -12.70 10.88
N GLU A 12 -6.35 -11.80 10.07
CA GLU A 12 -6.63 -12.03 8.66
C GLU A 12 -5.57 -11.34 7.82
N ILE A 13 -4.99 -12.08 6.89
CA ILE A 13 -4.06 -11.54 5.89
C ILE A 13 -4.57 -11.90 4.49
N THR A 14 -4.37 -11.01 3.54
CA THR A 14 -4.68 -11.24 2.13
C THR A 14 -3.39 -11.26 1.36
N ILE A 15 -3.16 -12.33 0.61
CA ILE A 15 -1.91 -12.57 -0.09
C ILE A 15 -2.20 -12.65 -1.58
N ALA A 16 -1.52 -11.80 -2.36
CA ALA A 16 -1.49 -11.93 -3.81
C ALA A 16 -0.38 -12.92 -4.21
N ASP A 17 -0.69 -13.87 -5.07
CA ASP A 17 0.32 -14.75 -5.65
C ASP A 17 1.21 -13.94 -6.59
N ILE A 18 2.46 -13.77 -6.19
CA ILE A 18 3.47 -13.06 -6.97
C ILE A 18 4.30 -14.09 -7.71
N LYS A 19 4.36 -13.98 -9.02
CA LYS A 19 5.20 -14.87 -9.85
C LYS A 19 6.62 -14.94 -9.29
N ASP A 20 7.11 -16.14 -9.07
CA ASP A 20 8.42 -16.45 -8.49
C ASP A 20 8.60 -15.94 -7.04
N GLY A 21 7.49 -15.61 -6.35
CA GLY A 21 7.49 -15.19 -4.96
C GLY A 21 7.65 -16.38 -4.01
N PHE A 22 8.66 -16.36 -3.15
CA PHE A 22 8.93 -17.47 -2.23
C PHE A 22 7.79 -17.68 -1.21
N VAL A 23 7.42 -16.63 -0.47
CA VAL A 23 6.38 -16.71 0.57
C VAL A 23 4.98 -16.73 -0.04
N SER A 24 4.69 -15.84 -0.99
CA SER A 24 3.36 -15.74 -1.59
C SER A 24 2.94 -17.02 -2.32
N THR A 25 3.86 -17.60 -3.11
CA THR A 25 3.60 -18.86 -3.81
C THR A 25 3.37 -20.02 -2.84
N TYR A 26 4.16 -20.11 -1.75
CA TYR A 26 3.92 -21.13 -0.71
C TYR A 26 2.55 -20.95 -0.07
N MET A 27 2.23 -19.74 0.38
CA MET A 27 0.97 -19.44 1.07
C MET A 27 -0.25 -19.69 0.19
N CYS A 28 -0.18 -19.34 -1.10
CA CYS A 28 -1.30 -19.51 -2.01
C CYS A 28 -1.50 -20.94 -2.48
N ASN A 29 -0.42 -21.74 -2.61
CA ASN A 29 -0.50 -23.04 -3.26
C ASN A 29 -0.24 -24.22 -2.33
N ASN A 30 0.38 -24.03 -1.17
CA ASN A 30 0.84 -25.12 -0.31
C ASN A 30 0.27 -25.07 1.12
N ALA A 31 0.01 -23.85 1.65
CA ALA A 31 -0.47 -23.71 3.03
C ALA A 31 -1.84 -24.36 3.24
N LYS A 32 -2.00 -25.05 4.36
CA LYS A 32 -3.21 -25.80 4.71
C LYS A 32 -3.66 -25.44 6.12
N VAL A 33 -4.94 -25.66 6.37
CA VAL A 33 -5.49 -25.56 7.73
C VAL A 33 -4.76 -26.50 8.67
N GLY A 34 -4.26 -25.95 9.77
CA GLY A 34 -3.43 -26.66 10.76
C GLY A 34 -1.93 -26.42 10.63
N ASP A 35 -1.47 -25.78 9.57
CA ASP A 35 -0.06 -25.40 9.43
C ASP A 35 0.34 -24.33 10.47
N HIS A 36 1.56 -24.46 10.99
CA HIS A 36 2.14 -23.48 11.89
C HIS A 36 3.11 -22.56 11.15
N ILE A 37 2.84 -21.26 11.21
CA ILE A 37 3.66 -20.24 10.58
C ILE A 37 4.17 -19.27 11.63
N SER A 38 5.47 -19.03 11.65
CA SER A 38 6.09 -18.03 12.51
C SER A 38 6.15 -16.69 11.80
N SER A 39 5.72 -15.62 12.47
CA SER A 39 5.81 -14.25 11.98
C SER A 39 6.31 -13.31 13.07
N THR A 40 6.77 -12.14 12.67
CA THR A 40 6.97 -11.03 13.60
C THR A 40 5.62 -10.44 14.02
N SER A 41 5.61 -9.67 15.10
CA SER A 41 4.42 -8.88 15.46
C SER A 41 4.07 -7.89 14.35
N PRO A 42 2.77 -7.52 14.21
CA PRO A 42 2.35 -6.46 13.30
C PRO A 42 3.14 -5.17 13.56
N SER A 43 3.65 -4.57 12.50
CA SER A 43 4.43 -3.33 12.57
C SER A 43 4.11 -2.42 11.38
N GLY A 44 4.49 -1.15 11.48
CA GLY A 44 4.28 -0.15 10.44
C GLY A 44 3.62 1.12 10.95
N VAL A 45 3.60 2.12 10.08
CA VAL A 45 3.12 3.48 10.40
C VAL A 45 1.87 3.87 9.58
N PHE A 46 1.46 3.03 8.64
CA PHE A 46 0.30 3.28 7.78
C PHE A 46 -1.00 3.00 8.53
N ARG A 47 -1.41 3.97 9.33
CA ARG A 47 -2.61 3.91 10.17
C ARG A 47 -3.19 5.30 10.40
N TYR A 48 -4.42 5.38 10.83
CA TYR A 48 -5.01 6.63 11.28
C TYR A 48 -4.39 7.10 12.60
N GLN A 49 -4.07 8.39 12.64
CA GLN A 49 -3.51 9.07 13.83
C GLN A 49 -4.39 10.28 14.16
N PRO A 50 -5.27 10.21 15.16
CA PRO A 50 -6.27 11.26 15.43
C PRO A 50 -5.66 12.63 15.76
N VAL A 51 -4.42 12.66 16.23
CA VAL A 51 -3.71 13.93 16.54
C VAL A 51 -3.28 14.68 15.29
N TYR A 52 -2.98 13.97 14.20
CA TYR A 52 -2.36 14.57 13.01
C TYR A 52 -3.22 14.47 11.74
N HIS A 53 -4.19 13.56 11.73
CA HIS A 53 -4.98 13.26 10.54
C HIS A 53 -6.40 13.81 10.67
N SER A 54 -6.94 14.32 9.57
CA SER A 54 -8.34 14.74 9.51
C SER A 54 -9.27 13.57 9.82
N LYS A 55 -10.43 13.87 10.42
CA LYS A 55 -11.53 12.90 10.53
C LYS A 55 -12.06 12.50 9.16
N LYS A 56 -11.90 13.36 8.16
CA LYS A 56 -12.21 13.07 6.75
C LYS A 56 -11.01 12.38 6.10
N SER A 57 -11.21 11.22 5.55
CA SER A 57 -10.17 10.42 4.89
C SER A 57 -10.50 10.20 3.42
N LEU A 58 -9.47 10.21 2.57
CA LEU A 58 -9.54 9.78 1.19
C LEU A 58 -8.63 8.55 1.03
N PHE A 59 -9.22 7.40 0.74
CA PHE A 59 -8.50 6.15 0.52
C PHE A 59 -8.33 5.89 -0.97
N LEU A 60 -7.09 5.77 -1.43
CA LEU A 60 -6.72 5.44 -2.81
C LEU A 60 -6.06 4.07 -2.81
N ALA A 61 -6.83 3.06 -3.19
CA ALA A 61 -6.42 1.67 -3.17
C ALA A 61 -6.12 1.14 -4.57
N GLY A 62 -5.14 0.25 -4.68
CA GLY A 62 -4.84 -0.45 -5.94
C GLY A 62 -4.55 -1.93 -5.75
N GLY A 63 -5.30 -2.80 -6.43
CA GLY A 63 -5.12 -4.24 -6.34
C GLY A 63 -5.10 -4.76 -4.89
N SER A 64 -4.07 -5.50 -4.50
CA SER A 64 -3.91 -6.00 -3.12
C SER A 64 -3.65 -4.91 -2.08
N GLY A 65 -3.36 -3.67 -2.49
CA GLY A 65 -3.26 -2.51 -1.60
C GLY A 65 -4.58 -2.10 -0.94
N ILE A 66 -5.67 -2.77 -1.25
CA ILE A 66 -6.98 -2.64 -0.58
C ILE A 66 -6.93 -3.09 0.89
N THR A 67 -6.01 -3.98 1.26
CA THR A 67 -6.01 -4.68 2.55
C THR A 67 -5.89 -3.79 3.79
N PRO A 68 -5.00 -2.79 3.86
CA PRO A 68 -4.97 -1.90 5.02
C PRO A 68 -6.25 -1.04 5.11
N PHE A 69 -6.85 -0.72 3.98
CA PHE A 69 -8.13 0.02 3.98
C PHE A 69 -9.28 -0.83 4.46
N LEU A 70 -9.29 -2.13 4.16
CA LEU A 70 -10.27 -3.05 4.72
C LEU A 70 -10.19 -3.09 6.25
N SER A 71 -8.97 -3.24 6.78
CA SER A 71 -8.74 -3.21 8.23
C SER A 71 -9.19 -1.89 8.87
N MET A 72 -8.85 -0.74 8.26
CA MET A 72 -9.26 0.57 8.76
C MET A 72 -10.77 0.81 8.63
N THR A 73 -11.40 0.38 7.56
CA THR A 73 -12.86 0.53 7.36
C THR A 73 -13.62 -0.31 8.37
N ARG A 74 -13.26 -1.57 8.56
CA ARG A 74 -13.84 -2.44 9.58
C ARG A 74 -13.71 -1.82 10.98
N GLU A 75 -12.53 -1.26 11.32
CA GLU A 75 -12.32 -0.55 12.61
C GLU A 75 -13.26 0.66 12.76
N ILE A 76 -13.39 1.48 11.72
CA ILE A 76 -14.23 2.67 11.74
C ILE A 76 -15.69 2.30 11.95
N LEU A 77 -16.18 1.31 11.21
CA LEU A 77 -17.58 0.91 11.22
C LEU A 77 -17.94 0.11 12.47
N ASP A 78 -17.13 -0.87 12.84
CA ASP A 78 -17.35 -1.69 14.05
C ASP A 78 -17.32 -0.86 15.33
N ALA A 79 -16.50 0.18 15.37
CA ALA A 79 -16.39 1.09 16.50
C ALA A 79 -17.36 2.29 16.43
N ASN A 80 -18.16 2.38 15.36
CA ASN A 80 -19.04 3.53 15.08
C ASN A 80 -18.28 4.86 15.25
N GLN A 81 -17.07 4.96 14.69
CA GLN A 81 -16.22 6.14 14.82
C GLN A 81 -16.80 7.30 14.03
N ASP A 82 -16.74 8.51 14.60
CA ASP A 82 -17.07 9.77 13.92
C ASP A 82 -15.98 10.12 12.91
N ARG A 83 -16.01 9.40 11.77
CA ARG A 83 -15.10 9.59 10.64
C ARG A 83 -15.85 9.49 9.32
N ASP A 84 -15.48 10.33 8.37
CA ASP A 84 -16.00 10.32 7.00
C ASP A 84 -14.91 9.77 6.06
N VAL A 85 -15.25 8.77 5.29
CA VAL A 85 -14.33 8.10 4.38
C VAL A 85 -14.89 8.08 2.96
N VAL A 86 -14.09 8.51 2.01
CA VAL A 86 -14.31 8.26 0.59
C VAL A 86 -13.18 7.35 0.10
N MET A 87 -13.55 6.22 -0.51
CA MET A 87 -12.61 5.25 -1.07
C MET A 87 -12.74 5.18 -2.59
N LEU A 88 -11.60 5.34 -3.28
CA LEU A 88 -11.45 5.08 -4.70
C LEU A 88 -10.55 3.85 -4.87
N TYR A 89 -11.09 2.78 -5.44
CA TYR A 89 -10.38 1.52 -5.61
C TYR A 89 -10.11 1.22 -7.07
N GLY A 90 -8.83 1.28 -7.46
CA GLY A 90 -8.36 1.03 -8.83
C GLY A 90 -8.04 -0.44 -9.08
N VAL A 91 -8.63 -1.00 -10.14
CA VAL A 91 -8.33 -2.34 -10.64
C VAL A 91 -8.27 -2.33 -12.17
N ASN A 92 -7.61 -3.33 -12.75
CA ASN A 92 -7.61 -3.50 -14.21
C ASN A 92 -8.88 -4.19 -14.72
N ASP A 93 -9.50 -5.02 -13.89
CA ASP A 93 -10.64 -5.87 -14.23
C ASP A 93 -11.56 -5.91 -13.02
N GLU A 94 -12.84 -5.59 -13.21
CA GLU A 94 -13.85 -5.57 -12.15
C GLU A 94 -13.99 -6.93 -11.44
N ASN A 95 -13.80 -8.02 -12.15
CA ASN A 95 -13.89 -9.37 -11.60
C ASN A 95 -12.70 -9.72 -10.66
N LYS A 96 -11.67 -8.88 -10.65
CA LYS A 96 -10.50 -8.99 -9.76
C LYS A 96 -10.52 -8.03 -8.58
N ALA A 97 -11.63 -7.29 -8.42
CA ALA A 97 -11.81 -6.39 -7.30
C ALA A 97 -12.03 -7.18 -6.00
N LEU A 98 -10.99 -7.21 -5.16
CA LEU A 98 -11.07 -7.88 -3.85
C LEU A 98 -12.04 -7.13 -2.94
N TYR A 99 -12.90 -7.88 -2.23
CA TYR A 99 -13.84 -7.32 -1.24
C TYR A 99 -14.84 -6.28 -1.79
N ASP A 100 -15.07 -6.26 -3.11
CA ASP A 100 -15.97 -5.29 -3.74
C ASP A 100 -17.39 -5.34 -3.17
N GLU A 101 -17.92 -6.54 -2.97
CA GLU A 101 -19.23 -6.74 -2.37
C GLU A 101 -19.29 -6.21 -0.92
N GLU A 102 -18.24 -6.45 -0.11
CA GLU A 102 -18.15 -6.00 1.26
C GLU A 102 -18.14 -4.46 1.34
N PHE A 103 -17.29 -3.80 0.53
CA PHE A 103 -17.24 -2.34 0.48
C PHE A 103 -18.51 -1.71 -0.08
N SER A 104 -19.12 -2.35 -1.06
CA SER A 104 -20.42 -1.92 -1.60
C SER A 104 -21.54 -1.99 -0.56
N ASN A 105 -21.53 -3.03 0.26
CA ASN A 105 -22.47 -3.18 1.38
C ASN A 105 -22.22 -2.14 2.48
N TYR A 106 -20.96 -1.86 2.80
CA TYR A 106 -20.63 -0.78 3.73
C TYR A 106 -21.13 0.56 3.24
N ALA A 107 -20.91 0.91 1.97
CA ALA A 107 -21.36 2.18 1.40
C ALA A 107 -22.90 2.32 1.38
N LYS A 108 -23.64 1.22 1.25
CA LYS A 108 -25.12 1.23 1.33
C LYS A 108 -25.65 1.45 2.74
N ASN A 109 -24.94 0.92 3.75
CA ASN A 109 -25.44 0.87 5.12
C ASN A 109 -24.86 1.96 6.03
N HIS A 110 -23.79 2.66 5.60
CA HIS A 110 -23.08 3.65 6.40
C HIS A 110 -22.93 4.96 5.63
N PRO A 111 -23.67 6.02 5.97
CA PRO A 111 -23.67 7.29 5.22
C PRO A 111 -22.33 8.02 5.28
N ASN A 112 -21.47 7.70 6.25
CA ASN A 112 -20.12 8.24 6.43
C ASN A 112 -19.05 7.46 5.66
N PHE A 113 -19.43 6.45 4.86
CA PHE A 113 -18.54 5.68 4.01
C PHE A 113 -19.02 5.70 2.56
N LYS A 114 -18.19 6.19 1.65
CA LYS A 114 -18.45 6.18 0.19
C LYS A 114 -17.41 5.32 -0.51
N TYR A 115 -17.84 4.53 -1.47
CA TYR A 115 -17.01 3.60 -2.21
C TYR A 115 -17.21 3.75 -3.72
N HIS A 116 -16.11 3.84 -4.46
CA HIS A 116 -16.09 3.90 -5.92
C HIS A 116 -15.04 2.94 -6.46
N LEU A 117 -15.49 1.91 -7.19
CA LEU A 117 -14.62 1.05 -7.97
C LEU A 117 -14.25 1.77 -9.27
N VAL A 118 -12.95 1.82 -9.59
CA VAL A 118 -12.39 2.47 -10.79
C VAL A 118 -11.69 1.42 -11.64
N VAL A 119 -12.17 1.17 -12.85
CA VAL A 119 -11.66 0.10 -13.70
C VAL A 119 -10.85 0.67 -14.87
N SER A 120 -9.57 0.32 -14.95
CA SER A 120 -8.65 0.84 -15.96
C SER A 120 -8.49 -0.05 -17.20
N GLY A 121 -8.96 -1.30 -17.16
CA GLY A 121 -8.82 -2.24 -18.27
C GLY A 121 -9.60 -1.80 -19.50
N LYS A 122 -8.94 -1.78 -20.66
CA LYS A 122 -9.54 -1.31 -21.93
C LYS A 122 -10.72 -2.17 -22.38
N ASP A 123 -10.62 -3.47 -22.17
CA ASP A 123 -11.60 -4.47 -22.63
C ASP A 123 -12.73 -4.73 -21.62
N SER A 124 -12.71 -4.08 -20.43
CA SER A 124 -13.74 -4.22 -19.43
C SER A 124 -15.08 -3.63 -19.90
N GLN A 125 -16.17 -4.32 -19.58
CA GLN A 125 -17.54 -3.89 -19.82
C GLN A 125 -18.15 -3.15 -18.62
N TYR A 126 -17.35 -2.83 -17.62
CA TYR A 126 -17.78 -2.13 -16.43
C TYR A 126 -18.40 -0.76 -16.77
N LYS A 127 -19.61 -0.51 -16.24
CA LYS A 127 -20.39 0.71 -16.53
C LYS A 127 -20.22 1.82 -15.50
N GLY A 128 -19.43 1.58 -14.43
CA GLY A 128 -19.10 2.58 -13.42
C GLY A 128 -17.89 3.44 -13.81
N GLU A 129 -17.10 3.85 -12.84
CA GLU A 129 -15.94 4.72 -13.07
C GLU A 129 -14.85 4.00 -13.86
N ARG A 130 -14.37 4.65 -14.92
CA ARG A 130 -13.37 4.11 -15.85
C ARG A 130 -12.12 4.96 -15.90
N GLY A 131 -10.96 4.32 -16.07
CA GLY A 131 -9.67 4.98 -16.22
C GLY A 131 -8.79 4.86 -14.98
N PHE A 132 -7.99 5.89 -14.71
CA PHE A 132 -7.11 5.96 -13.56
C PHE A 132 -7.65 6.94 -12.51
N ILE A 133 -7.18 6.81 -11.28
CA ILE A 133 -7.52 7.73 -10.19
C ILE A 133 -6.68 9.01 -10.35
N ASP A 134 -7.03 9.81 -11.33
CA ASP A 134 -6.39 11.10 -11.63
C ASP A 134 -7.01 12.27 -10.86
N ALA A 135 -6.42 13.44 -10.99
CA ALA A 135 -6.89 14.67 -10.33
C ALA A 135 -8.34 15.00 -10.69
N LYS A 136 -8.74 14.84 -11.96
CA LYS A 136 -10.11 15.15 -12.41
C LYS A 136 -11.14 14.22 -11.79
N LEU A 137 -10.82 12.93 -11.68
CA LEU A 137 -11.68 11.97 -11.01
C LEU A 137 -11.82 12.29 -9.53
N ILE A 138 -10.70 12.63 -8.86
CA ILE A 138 -10.69 13.01 -7.45
C ILE A 138 -11.55 14.25 -7.21
N GLU A 139 -11.36 15.33 -7.97
CA GLU A 139 -12.17 16.56 -7.85
C GLU A 139 -13.65 16.29 -8.02
N ARG A 140 -14.02 15.45 -9.00
CA ARG A 140 -15.41 15.14 -9.30
C ARG A 140 -16.09 14.31 -8.22
N LEU A 141 -15.42 13.28 -7.71
CA LEU A 141 -15.99 12.34 -6.74
C LEU A 141 -15.82 12.79 -5.28
N VAL A 142 -14.82 13.61 -5.02
CA VAL A 142 -14.40 14.03 -3.69
C VAL A 142 -14.16 15.55 -3.66
N PRO A 143 -15.19 16.38 -3.84
CA PRO A 143 -15.02 17.83 -3.97
C PRO A 143 -14.39 18.49 -2.73
N ASP A 144 -14.44 17.83 -1.57
CA ASP A 144 -13.81 18.26 -0.33
C ASP A 144 -12.44 17.60 -0.07
N TYR A 145 -11.75 17.12 -1.12
CA TYR A 145 -10.45 16.43 -1.03
C TYR A 145 -9.40 17.21 -0.24
N SER A 146 -9.43 18.53 -0.31
CA SER A 146 -8.47 19.43 0.38
C SER A 146 -8.58 19.38 1.90
N GLU A 147 -9.74 19.00 2.44
CA GLU A 147 -9.99 18.84 3.88
C GLU A 147 -9.62 17.45 4.39
N ARG A 148 -9.31 16.52 3.49
CA ARG A 148 -9.07 15.11 3.80
C ARG A 148 -7.61 14.79 4.01
N THR A 149 -7.34 13.81 4.85
CA THR A 149 -6.06 13.10 4.83
C THR A 149 -6.16 12.00 3.78
N ALA A 150 -5.31 12.07 2.75
CA ALA A 150 -5.23 11.07 1.71
C ALA A 150 -4.29 9.92 2.11
N TYR A 151 -4.70 8.70 1.85
CA TYR A 151 -3.94 7.48 2.08
C TYR A 151 -3.83 6.72 0.75
N ILE A 152 -2.63 6.35 0.35
CA ILE A 152 -2.36 5.64 -0.89
C ILE A 152 -1.73 4.29 -0.57
N CYS A 153 -2.30 3.21 -1.06
CA CYS A 153 -1.70 1.88 -0.99
C CYS A 153 -2.03 1.07 -2.24
N GLY A 154 -1.01 0.56 -2.90
CA GLY A 154 -1.14 -0.19 -4.13
C GLY A 154 0.21 -0.41 -4.81
N PRO A 155 0.22 -0.83 -6.09
CA PRO A 155 1.44 -0.95 -6.88
C PRO A 155 2.25 0.34 -6.89
N GLN A 156 3.58 0.22 -6.96
CA GLN A 156 4.49 1.38 -6.92
C GLN A 156 4.15 2.46 -7.96
N ILE A 157 3.85 2.04 -9.19
CA ILE A 157 3.46 2.96 -10.26
C ILE A 157 2.19 3.76 -9.91
N MET A 158 1.21 3.12 -9.27
CA MET A 158 0.00 3.79 -8.81
C MET A 158 0.30 4.74 -7.64
N ASN A 159 1.14 4.33 -6.69
CA ASN A 159 1.55 5.20 -5.57
C ASN A 159 2.16 6.50 -6.09
N SER A 160 3.13 6.40 -7.02
CA SER A 160 3.80 7.57 -7.62
C SER A 160 2.83 8.43 -8.42
N PHE A 161 1.94 7.80 -9.20
CA PHE A 161 0.93 8.49 -9.98
C PHE A 161 -0.05 9.26 -9.07
N CYS A 162 -0.68 8.58 -8.12
CA CYS A 162 -1.65 9.22 -7.22
C CYS A 162 -1.02 10.31 -6.34
N ASP A 163 0.23 10.13 -5.87
CA ASP A 163 0.95 11.18 -5.14
C ASP A 163 1.13 12.44 -6.01
N LYS A 164 1.52 12.27 -7.27
CA LYS A 164 1.65 13.39 -8.22
C LYS A 164 0.31 14.09 -8.46
N GLU A 165 -0.76 13.33 -8.67
CA GLU A 165 -2.11 13.87 -8.87
C GLU A 165 -2.60 14.65 -7.64
N LEU A 166 -2.45 14.11 -6.43
CA LEU A 166 -2.81 14.81 -5.20
C LEU A 166 -2.01 16.11 -4.99
N ARG A 167 -0.73 16.11 -5.35
CA ARG A 167 0.11 17.32 -5.29
C ARG A 167 -0.31 18.36 -6.32
N SER A 168 -0.69 17.94 -7.52
CA SER A 168 -1.22 18.88 -8.54
C SER A 168 -2.51 19.55 -8.08
N LEU A 169 -3.29 18.88 -7.24
CA LEU A 169 -4.47 19.41 -6.56
C LEU A 169 -4.14 20.31 -5.33
N GLY A 170 -2.86 20.51 -5.03
CA GLY A 170 -2.40 21.36 -3.93
C GLY A 170 -2.37 20.69 -2.55
N LEU A 171 -2.56 19.36 -2.44
CA LEU A 171 -2.43 18.69 -1.15
C LEU A 171 -0.98 18.77 -0.65
N LYS A 172 -0.84 19.15 0.63
CA LYS A 172 0.47 19.24 1.27
C LYS A 172 0.96 17.86 1.67
N ASN A 173 2.27 17.65 1.66
CA ASN A 173 2.90 16.37 2.04
C ASN A 173 2.41 15.81 3.40
N LYS A 174 2.17 16.70 4.37
CA LYS A 174 1.65 16.30 5.68
C LYS A 174 0.26 15.66 5.65
N ASN A 175 -0.50 15.88 4.59
CA ASN A 175 -1.84 15.32 4.40
C ASN A 175 -1.86 14.09 3.48
N ILE A 176 -0.70 13.62 3.01
CA ILE A 176 -0.57 12.43 2.16
C ILE A 176 0.18 11.35 2.93
N ARG A 177 -0.42 10.18 3.03
CA ARG A 177 0.15 8.97 3.64
C ARG A 177 0.27 7.90 2.58
N ARG A 178 1.42 7.24 2.53
CA ARG A 178 1.69 6.20 1.54
C ARG A 178 2.17 4.93 2.23
N GLU A 179 1.77 3.81 1.69
CA GLU A 179 2.39 2.53 1.97
C GLU A 179 2.76 1.85 0.65
N MET A 180 4.02 1.51 0.53
CA MET A 180 4.55 0.77 -0.60
C MET A 180 5.03 -0.60 -0.12
N PHE A 181 4.83 -1.62 -0.95
CA PHE A 181 5.30 -2.97 -0.67
C PHE A 181 6.55 -3.27 -1.49
N GLY A 182 7.64 -3.50 -0.77
CA GLY A 182 8.93 -3.86 -1.36
C GLY A 182 9.79 -2.65 -1.78
N ALA A 183 11.03 -2.96 -2.15
CA ALA A 183 11.98 -1.99 -2.68
C ALA A 183 11.55 -1.48 -4.07
N ALA A 184 12.06 -0.31 -4.44
CA ALA A 184 11.92 0.18 -5.81
C ALA A 184 12.41 -0.88 -6.80
N LYS A 185 11.59 -1.16 -7.83
CA LYS A 185 11.96 -2.17 -8.85
C LYS A 185 13.12 -1.69 -9.71
N ASN A 186 13.19 -0.39 -9.95
CA ASN A 186 14.17 0.27 -10.80
C ASN A 186 14.80 1.42 -10.02
N ILE A 187 15.78 1.11 -9.17
CA ILE A 187 16.44 2.12 -8.31
C ILE A 187 17.13 3.20 -9.16
N THR A 188 17.63 2.84 -10.34
CA THR A 188 18.29 3.78 -11.27
C THR A 188 17.36 4.84 -11.86
N GLU A 189 16.06 4.64 -11.75
CA GLU A 189 15.02 5.59 -12.21
C GLU A 189 14.45 6.44 -11.06
N GLU A 190 14.86 6.18 -9.82
CA GLU A 190 14.37 6.92 -8.67
C GLU A 190 14.97 8.34 -8.61
N ALA A 191 14.16 9.26 -8.08
CA ALA A 191 14.60 10.63 -7.90
C ALA A 191 15.84 10.71 -6.98
N GLY A 192 16.90 11.36 -7.45
CA GLY A 192 18.16 11.47 -6.74
C GLY A 192 19.21 10.41 -7.15
N TRP A 193 18.91 9.56 -8.12
CA TRP A 193 19.93 8.67 -8.69
C TRP A 193 21.06 9.51 -9.32
N PRO A 194 22.33 9.24 -8.97
CA PRO A 194 23.47 9.97 -9.54
C PRO A 194 23.63 9.66 -11.04
N SER A 195 23.65 10.71 -11.86
CA SER A 195 23.71 10.57 -13.32
C SER A 195 25.00 9.91 -13.83
N GLU A 196 26.07 9.95 -13.03
CA GLU A 196 27.38 9.36 -13.31
C GLU A 196 27.42 7.83 -13.07
N LEU A 197 26.42 7.24 -12.43
CA LEU A 197 26.37 5.80 -12.15
C LEU A 197 25.55 5.07 -13.21
N SER A 198 26.10 3.96 -13.71
CA SER A 198 25.43 3.08 -14.67
C SER A 198 24.47 2.07 -14.02
N GLY A 199 24.61 1.87 -12.71
CA GLY A 199 23.91 0.84 -11.95
C GLY A 199 24.65 -0.50 -11.85
N ASN A 200 25.80 -0.65 -12.51
CA ASN A 200 26.61 -1.87 -12.50
C ASN A 200 27.77 -1.82 -11.51
N GLU A 201 28.01 -0.66 -10.94
CA GLU A 201 29.09 -0.44 -9.97
C GLU A 201 28.86 -1.29 -8.72
N VAL A 202 29.96 -1.69 -8.08
CA VAL A 202 29.94 -2.42 -6.81
C VAL A 202 30.60 -1.57 -5.74
N PHE A 203 29.86 -1.33 -4.67
CA PHE A 203 30.33 -0.62 -3.48
C PHE A 203 30.50 -1.59 -2.32
N ASN A 204 31.30 -1.23 -1.35
CA ASN A 204 31.46 -2.00 -0.13
C ASN A 204 30.70 -1.36 1.02
N ILE A 205 29.81 -2.14 1.64
CA ILE A 205 29.14 -1.79 2.89
C ILE A 205 29.92 -2.42 4.04
N THR A 206 30.43 -1.62 4.96
CA THR A 206 31.14 -2.12 6.15
C THR A 206 30.21 -2.10 7.37
N ILE A 207 30.05 -3.26 8.03
CA ILE A 207 29.27 -3.40 9.26
C ILE A 207 30.12 -4.17 10.27
N GLY A 208 30.64 -3.47 11.27
CA GLY A 208 31.65 -4.07 12.17
C GLY A 208 32.84 -4.56 11.35
N ASP A 209 33.18 -5.83 11.49
CA ASP A 209 34.31 -6.47 10.78
C ASP A 209 33.91 -7.06 9.41
N LYS A 210 32.66 -6.94 9.01
CA LYS A 210 32.14 -7.49 7.74
C LYS A 210 32.17 -6.45 6.64
N VAL A 211 32.73 -6.81 5.50
CA VAL A 211 32.67 -6.04 4.25
C VAL A 211 31.75 -6.79 3.29
N ILE A 212 30.67 -6.13 2.86
CA ILE A 212 29.60 -6.70 2.04
C ILE A 212 29.59 -5.96 0.70
N PRO A 213 29.84 -6.64 -0.42
CA PRO A 213 29.69 -6.03 -1.73
C PRO A 213 28.20 -5.78 -2.04
N ALA A 214 27.87 -4.55 -2.41
CA ALA A 214 26.54 -4.10 -2.81
C ALA A 214 26.58 -3.50 -4.20
N ARG A 215 25.64 -3.89 -5.06
CA ARG A 215 25.52 -3.31 -6.39
C ARG A 215 24.81 -1.97 -6.31
N ALA A 216 25.19 -1.02 -7.16
CA ALA A 216 24.54 0.28 -7.23
C ALA A 216 23.03 0.17 -7.48
N ASN A 217 22.58 -0.77 -8.29
CA ASN A 217 21.17 -1.01 -8.64
C ASN A 217 20.39 -1.87 -7.64
N GLU A 218 20.92 -2.15 -6.46
CA GLU A 218 20.19 -2.84 -5.40
C GLU A 218 20.07 -1.98 -4.13
N SER A 219 19.03 -2.19 -3.33
CA SER A 219 18.95 -1.51 -2.03
C SER A 219 19.96 -2.08 -1.03
N ILE A 220 20.40 -1.26 -0.09
CA ILE A 220 21.28 -1.70 1.02
C ILE A 220 20.66 -2.91 1.72
N LEU A 221 19.36 -2.90 1.95
CA LEU A 221 18.64 -4.02 2.57
C LEU A 221 18.84 -5.33 1.80
N VAL A 222 18.70 -5.30 0.47
CA VAL A 222 18.88 -6.50 -0.37
C VAL A 222 20.33 -7.02 -0.28
N ALA A 223 21.31 -6.14 -0.30
CA ALA A 223 22.72 -6.52 -0.12
C ALA A 223 22.97 -7.18 1.24
N LEU A 224 22.42 -6.63 2.31
CA LEU A 224 22.53 -7.17 3.67
C LEU A 224 21.86 -8.55 3.81
N GLU A 225 20.64 -8.71 3.28
CA GLU A 225 19.93 -9.98 3.30
C GLU A 225 20.68 -11.07 2.52
N ARG A 226 21.22 -10.73 1.35
CA ARG A 226 22.08 -11.63 0.57
C ARG A 226 23.32 -12.08 1.36
N ALA A 227 23.86 -11.19 2.17
CA ALA A 227 24.98 -11.48 3.08
C ALA A 227 24.54 -12.14 4.41
N LYS A 228 23.23 -12.50 4.55
CA LYS A 228 22.65 -13.12 5.76
C LYS A 228 22.79 -12.24 7.01
N VAL A 229 22.84 -10.94 6.85
CA VAL A 229 22.80 -9.97 7.96
C VAL A 229 21.33 -9.76 8.34
N ARG A 230 20.99 -10.00 9.60
CA ARG A 230 19.63 -9.77 10.09
C ARG A 230 19.38 -8.27 10.25
N VAL A 231 18.33 -7.77 9.64
CA VAL A 231 17.86 -6.40 9.74
C VAL A 231 16.38 -6.42 10.12
N ASN A 232 15.98 -5.55 11.02
CA ASN A 232 14.55 -5.35 11.31
C ASN A 232 13.90 -4.67 10.12
N VAL A 233 12.92 -5.31 9.52
CA VAL A 233 12.24 -4.81 8.31
C VAL A 233 10.73 -4.90 8.42
N CYS A 234 10.03 -4.00 7.72
CA CYS A 234 8.59 -4.04 7.57
C CYS A 234 8.22 -3.75 6.09
N CYS A 235 8.18 -2.48 5.67
CA CYS A 235 7.73 -2.11 4.32
C CYS A 235 8.74 -2.44 3.21
N ARG A 236 10.03 -2.55 3.50
CA ARG A 236 11.14 -2.75 2.54
C ARG A 236 11.31 -1.62 1.50
N SER A 237 10.57 -0.52 1.67
CA SER A 237 10.59 0.65 0.78
C SER A 237 11.24 1.89 1.41
N GLY A 238 11.73 1.78 2.65
CA GLY A 238 12.32 2.91 3.39
C GLY A 238 11.29 3.83 4.09
N GLU A 239 10.01 3.73 3.78
CA GLU A 239 8.95 4.63 4.27
C GLU A 239 8.67 4.47 5.78
N CYS A 240 8.73 3.25 6.32
CA CYS A 240 8.37 2.98 7.72
C CYS A 240 9.48 3.29 8.73
N SER A 241 10.69 3.63 8.28
CA SER A 241 11.87 3.95 9.11
C SER A 241 12.37 2.81 10.03
N LEU A 242 11.90 1.58 9.86
CA LEU A 242 12.27 0.46 10.74
C LEU A 242 13.68 -0.09 10.44
N CYS A 243 14.11 -0.02 9.18
CA CYS A 243 15.42 -0.51 8.71
C CYS A 243 16.52 0.57 8.68
N ARG A 244 16.42 1.57 9.54
CA ARG A 244 17.45 2.61 9.72
C ARG A 244 18.58 2.10 10.62
#